data_fa90b805bec1ad47057c7ffd8c125bd1
#
_entry.id   fa90b805bec1ad47057c7ffd8c125bd1
#
_cell.length_a   1.000
_cell.length_b   1.000
_cell.length_c   1.000
_cell.angle_alpha   90.00
_cell.angle_beta   90.00
_cell.angle_gamma   90.00
#
_symmetry.space_group_name_H-M   'P 1'
#
loop_
_entity.id
_entity.type
_entity.pdbx_description
1 polymer ?
#
loop_
_entity_poly.entity_id
_entity_poly.type
_entity_poly.pdbx_seq_one_letter_code
_entity_poly.pdbx_strand_id
1 'polypeptide(L)'
;MAYQTIAYEVSENLATLTLNRPDVANGFNIPMCEEMLDAIEETAQNDQVQFLKIEAAGPIFSVGGDLVEMKRAVDEDDIPSLVRIAELVNDISFALKQLPKVVIMVTDGAVAGAAANMAVAADFVISSTKTKFIQAFVGVGLAPDAGGIFLLSRTIGANRASCLAMTGEGLSAEKALEYGIIYKLVEPEKLEKTVQQVLKKLMRGSINSYVAIKQLVWESQFKDWELYRRLELDLQESLAFKEDFKEGVRAHSERRRPVFKGK
;
A
#
# COMPACT_ATOMS: atom_id res chain seq x y z
N MET A 1 -14.16 -15.44 -11.53
CA MET A 1 -15.32 -15.06 -10.65
C MET A 1 -15.39 -13.53 -10.64
N ALA A 2 -16.56 -12.94 -10.38
CA ALA A 2 -16.60 -11.48 -10.26
C ALA A 2 -16.06 -11.09 -8.88
N TYR A 3 -15.10 -10.19 -8.81
CA TYR A 3 -14.60 -9.61 -7.57
C TYR A 3 -15.68 -8.79 -6.87
N GLN A 4 -15.64 -8.72 -5.55
CA GLN A 4 -16.65 -8.04 -4.73
C GLN A 4 -16.10 -6.75 -4.11
N THR A 5 -14.80 -6.71 -3.83
CA THR A 5 -14.14 -5.64 -3.09
C THR A 5 -13.22 -4.78 -3.95
N ILE A 6 -12.90 -5.27 -5.14
CA ILE A 6 -12.16 -4.56 -6.16
C ILE A 6 -12.91 -4.61 -7.49
N ALA A 7 -12.56 -3.73 -8.42
CA ALA A 7 -12.87 -3.89 -9.85
C ALA A 7 -11.56 -4.18 -10.59
N TYR A 8 -11.60 -5.14 -11.51
CA TYR A 8 -10.44 -5.50 -12.33
C TYR A 8 -10.87 -5.61 -13.78
N GLU A 9 -10.16 -4.92 -14.64
CA GLU A 9 -10.42 -4.93 -16.07
C GLU A 9 -9.12 -4.90 -16.86
N VAL A 10 -9.11 -5.57 -17.99
CA VAL A 10 -8.00 -5.57 -18.95
C VAL A 10 -8.46 -4.94 -20.25
N SER A 11 -7.76 -3.92 -20.70
CA SER A 11 -7.97 -3.25 -21.98
C SER A 11 -6.65 -3.13 -22.70
N GLU A 12 -6.57 -3.73 -23.89
CA GLU A 12 -5.31 -3.82 -24.65
C GLU A 12 -4.18 -4.43 -23.81
N ASN A 13 -3.12 -3.67 -23.52
CA ASN A 13 -1.96 -4.12 -22.75
C ASN A 13 -1.93 -3.57 -21.30
N LEU A 14 -3.04 -3.00 -20.83
CA LEU A 14 -3.20 -2.40 -19.51
C LEU A 14 -4.22 -3.19 -18.69
N ALA A 15 -3.81 -3.68 -17.53
CA ALA A 15 -4.71 -4.10 -16.46
C ALA A 15 -4.96 -2.93 -15.51
N THR A 16 -6.20 -2.72 -15.12
CA THR A 16 -6.60 -1.73 -14.11
C THR A 16 -7.24 -2.44 -12.93
N LEU A 17 -6.66 -2.29 -11.75
CA LEU A 17 -7.19 -2.72 -10.48
C LEU A 17 -7.68 -1.49 -9.70
N THR A 18 -8.97 -1.44 -9.40
CA THR A 18 -9.59 -0.35 -8.64
C THR A 18 -10.02 -0.87 -7.28
N LEU A 19 -9.50 -0.30 -6.19
CA LEU A 19 -10.00 -0.55 -4.84
C LEU A 19 -11.45 -0.05 -4.78
N ASN A 20 -12.41 -0.89 -4.40
CA ASN A 20 -13.83 -0.59 -4.56
C ASN A 20 -14.66 -0.86 -3.29
N ARG A 21 -14.17 -0.35 -2.15
CA ARG A 21 -14.89 -0.31 -0.86
C ARG A 21 -14.93 1.12 -0.31
N PRO A 22 -15.45 2.11 -1.08
CA PRO A 22 -15.39 3.53 -0.68
C PRO A 22 -16.14 3.82 0.63
N ASP A 23 -17.17 3.05 0.96
CA ASP A 23 -17.98 3.21 2.19
C ASP A 23 -17.19 2.96 3.47
N VAL A 24 -16.12 2.18 3.39
CA VAL A 24 -15.16 1.93 4.50
C VAL A 24 -13.77 2.49 4.14
N ALA A 25 -13.73 3.53 3.32
CA ALA A 25 -12.51 4.22 2.89
C ALA A 25 -11.44 3.26 2.33
N ASN A 26 -11.86 2.26 1.56
CA ASN A 26 -11.04 1.21 0.95
C ASN A 26 -10.11 0.52 1.95
N GLY A 27 -10.61 0.26 3.17
CA GLY A 27 -9.88 -0.47 4.20
C GLY A 27 -9.63 -1.92 3.80
N PHE A 28 -8.41 -2.41 4.02
CA PHE A 28 -8.00 -3.78 3.70
C PHE A 28 -8.56 -4.76 4.71
N ASN A 29 -9.32 -5.73 4.23
CA ASN A 29 -9.74 -6.93 4.92
C ASN A 29 -9.26 -8.17 4.16
N ILE A 30 -9.44 -9.36 4.72
CA ILE A 30 -8.98 -10.61 4.10
C ILE A 30 -9.52 -10.77 2.66
N PRO A 31 -10.85 -10.65 2.40
CA PRO A 31 -11.37 -10.80 1.03
C PRO A 31 -10.72 -9.83 0.03
N MET A 32 -10.56 -8.56 0.40
CA MET A 32 -9.95 -7.57 -0.49
C MET A 32 -8.50 -7.88 -0.80
N CYS A 33 -7.74 -8.30 0.21
CA CYS A 33 -6.34 -8.67 0.00
C CYS A 33 -6.20 -9.91 -0.89
N GLU A 34 -7.06 -10.92 -0.70
CA GLU A 34 -7.07 -12.13 -1.52
C GLU A 34 -7.48 -11.82 -2.97
N GLU A 35 -8.51 -11.00 -3.18
CA GLU A 35 -8.91 -10.55 -4.52
C GLU A 35 -7.82 -9.74 -5.21
N MET A 36 -7.09 -8.88 -4.47
CA MET A 36 -5.95 -8.14 -5.01
C MET A 36 -4.82 -9.07 -5.44
N LEU A 37 -4.48 -10.08 -4.63
CA LEU A 37 -3.45 -11.07 -4.98
C LEU A 37 -3.84 -11.88 -6.20
N ASP A 38 -5.10 -12.33 -6.30
CA ASP A 38 -5.62 -13.05 -7.46
C ASP A 38 -5.54 -12.20 -8.74
N ALA A 39 -5.94 -10.92 -8.67
CA ALA A 39 -5.84 -10.00 -9.80
C ALA A 39 -4.39 -9.69 -10.22
N ILE A 40 -3.46 -9.61 -9.27
CA ILE A 40 -2.02 -9.44 -9.56
C ILE A 40 -1.46 -10.69 -10.23
N GLU A 41 -1.85 -11.88 -9.77
CA GLU A 41 -1.45 -13.16 -10.37
C GLU A 41 -2.02 -13.31 -11.78
N GLU A 42 -3.31 -12.98 -11.99
CA GLU A 42 -3.92 -12.94 -13.34
C GLU A 42 -3.15 -11.98 -14.26
N THR A 43 -2.78 -10.79 -13.74
CA THR A 43 -1.93 -9.83 -14.48
C THR A 43 -0.57 -10.42 -14.84
N ALA A 44 0.06 -11.16 -13.91
CA ALA A 44 1.36 -11.77 -14.13
C ALA A 44 1.33 -12.83 -15.25
N GLN A 45 0.28 -13.64 -15.27
CA GLN A 45 0.09 -14.75 -16.21
C GLN A 45 -0.42 -14.30 -17.58
N ASN A 46 -0.98 -13.09 -17.71
CA ASN A 46 -1.49 -12.59 -18.97
C ASN A 46 -0.37 -11.98 -19.83
N ASP A 47 0.07 -12.68 -20.87
CA ASP A 47 1.12 -12.25 -21.78
C ASP A 47 0.76 -10.98 -22.59
N GLN A 48 -0.53 -10.67 -22.75
CA GLN A 48 -0.95 -9.44 -23.42
C GLN A 48 -0.78 -8.21 -22.55
N VAL A 49 -0.82 -8.35 -21.22
CA VAL A 49 -0.68 -7.24 -20.28
C VAL A 49 0.80 -6.89 -20.10
N GLN A 50 1.11 -5.61 -20.16
CA GLN A 50 2.44 -5.03 -19.93
C GLN A 50 2.46 -4.08 -18.74
N PHE A 51 1.31 -3.52 -18.37
CA PHE A 51 1.14 -2.50 -17.35
C PHE A 51 0.02 -2.88 -16.39
N LEU A 52 0.25 -2.66 -15.09
CA LEU A 52 -0.78 -2.70 -14.06
C LEU A 52 -0.97 -1.30 -13.48
N LYS A 53 -2.15 -0.73 -13.65
CA LYS A 53 -2.58 0.50 -13.00
C LYS A 53 -3.40 0.12 -11.76
N ILE A 54 -3.07 0.71 -10.60
CA ILE A 54 -3.83 0.57 -9.37
C ILE A 54 -4.36 1.95 -8.98
N GLU A 55 -5.67 2.03 -8.77
CA GLU A 55 -6.38 3.24 -8.35
C GLU A 55 -7.48 2.89 -7.34
N ALA A 56 -8.23 3.87 -6.87
CA ALA A 56 -9.27 3.66 -5.88
C ALA A 56 -10.55 4.43 -6.22
N ALA A 57 -11.69 3.84 -5.91
CA ALA A 57 -12.98 4.51 -5.95
C ALA A 57 -13.18 5.39 -4.71
N GLY A 58 -13.86 6.53 -4.88
CA GLY A 58 -14.19 7.45 -3.79
C GLY A 58 -13.10 8.49 -3.49
N PRO A 59 -13.29 9.29 -2.43
CA PRO A 59 -12.44 10.45 -2.12
C PRO A 59 -11.16 10.10 -1.34
N ILE A 60 -11.01 8.85 -0.90
CA ILE A 60 -9.88 8.35 -0.11
C ILE A 60 -9.29 7.17 -0.87
N PHE A 61 -7.98 7.20 -1.12
CA PHE A 61 -7.33 6.07 -1.77
C PHE A 61 -7.47 4.81 -0.89
N SER A 62 -6.95 4.84 0.34
CA SER A 62 -7.20 3.80 1.35
C SER A 62 -6.71 4.25 2.73
N VAL A 63 -7.41 3.83 3.77
CA VAL A 63 -6.99 4.01 5.18
C VAL A 63 -5.99 2.97 5.66
N GLY A 64 -5.60 2.00 4.83
CA GLY A 64 -4.83 0.83 5.23
C GLY A 64 -5.75 -0.27 5.76
N GLY A 65 -5.41 -0.88 6.88
CA GLY A 65 -6.27 -1.91 7.49
C GLY A 65 -7.69 -1.41 7.78
N ASP A 66 -8.67 -2.28 7.57
CA ASP A 66 -10.08 -1.97 7.82
C ASP A 66 -10.33 -1.80 9.33
N LEU A 67 -10.62 -0.56 9.74
CA LEU A 67 -10.81 -0.22 11.15
C LEU A 67 -12.07 -0.88 11.77
N VAL A 68 -13.07 -1.21 10.95
CA VAL A 68 -14.26 -1.94 11.39
C VAL A 68 -13.88 -3.39 11.72
N GLU A 69 -13.10 -4.02 10.84
CA GLU A 69 -12.57 -5.37 11.09
C GLU A 69 -11.60 -5.40 12.28
N MET A 70 -10.73 -4.41 12.41
CA MET A 70 -9.83 -4.31 13.57
C MET A 70 -10.60 -4.24 14.87
N LYS A 71 -11.67 -3.42 14.90
CA LYS A 71 -12.52 -3.31 16.08
C LYS A 71 -13.22 -4.63 16.39
N ARG A 72 -13.82 -5.27 15.40
CA ARG A 72 -14.46 -6.58 15.55
C ARG A 72 -13.47 -7.59 16.13
N ALA A 73 -12.30 -7.70 15.53
CA ALA A 73 -11.28 -8.66 15.96
C ALA A 73 -10.79 -8.42 17.40
N VAL A 74 -10.65 -7.16 17.82
CA VAL A 74 -10.31 -6.82 19.21
C VAL A 74 -11.45 -7.15 20.16
N ASP A 75 -12.70 -6.89 19.79
CA ASP A 75 -13.86 -7.16 20.65
C ASP A 75 -14.14 -8.67 20.77
N GLU A 76 -13.85 -9.46 19.74
CA GLU A 76 -14.05 -10.92 19.69
C GLU A 76 -12.78 -11.72 20.07
N ASP A 77 -11.68 -11.04 20.40
CA ASP A 77 -10.36 -11.63 20.65
C ASP A 77 -9.81 -12.47 19.46
N ASP A 78 -10.20 -12.08 18.23
CA ASP A 78 -9.79 -12.71 16.96
C ASP A 78 -8.53 -12.05 16.37
N ILE A 79 -7.48 -11.94 17.19
CA ILE A 79 -6.19 -11.37 16.74
C ILE A 79 -5.58 -12.12 15.55
N PRO A 80 -5.71 -13.46 15.41
CA PRO A 80 -5.17 -14.18 14.26
C PRO A 80 -5.68 -13.65 12.91
N SER A 81 -6.92 -13.19 12.79
CA SER A 81 -7.42 -12.58 11.55
C SER A 81 -6.66 -11.31 11.17
N LEU A 82 -6.21 -10.52 12.16
CA LEU A 82 -5.42 -9.31 11.92
C LEU A 82 -3.97 -9.64 11.51
N VAL A 83 -3.39 -10.66 12.11
CA VAL A 83 -2.07 -11.20 11.69
C VAL A 83 -2.16 -11.66 10.23
N ARG A 84 -3.25 -12.36 9.86
CA ARG A 84 -3.48 -12.78 8.48
C ARG A 84 -3.57 -11.60 7.51
N ILE A 85 -4.21 -10.49 7.89
CA ILE A 85 -4.23 -9.27 7.05
C ILE A 85 -2.81 -8.71 6.88
N ALA A 86 -2.00 -8.66 7.95
CA ALA A 86 -0.61 -8.20 7.86
C ALA A 86 0.26 -9.07 6.92
N GLU A 87 0.07 -10.39 6.94
CA GLU A 87 0.69 -11.30 5.97
C GLU A 87 0.29 -10.97 4.54
N LEU A 88 -1.03 -10.86 4.28
CA LEU A 88 -1.57 -10.62 2.96
C LEU A 88 -1.13 -9.28 2.37
N VAL A 89 -1.13 -8.19 3.16
CA VAL A 89 -0.67 -6.88 2.67
C VAL A 89 0.84 -6.89 2.38
N ASN A 90 1.61 -7.69 3.10
CA ASN A 90 3.03 -7.92 2.81
C ASN A 90 3.19 -8.68 1.49
N ASP A 91 2.41 -9.75 1.29
CA ASP A 91 2.41 -10.53 0.05
C ASP A 91 2.02 -9.67 -1.16
N ILE A 92 1.05 -8.76 -1.02
CA ILE A 92 0.68 -7.80 -2.07
C ILE A 92 1.87 -6.89 -2.43
N SER A 93 2.53 -6.27 -1.44
CA SER A 93 3.68 -5.40 -1.69
C SER A 93 4.82 -6.15 -2.37
N PHE A 94 5.08 -7.39 -1.94
CA PHE A 94 6.06 -8.27 -2.56
C PHE A 94 5.68 -8.59 -4.01
N ALA A 95 4.43 -9.02 -4.24
CA ALA A 95 3.94 -9.36 -5.58
C ALA A 95 4.03 -8.17 -6.54
N LEU A 96 3.65 -6.97 -6.11
CA LEU A 96 3.78 -5.75 -6.92
C LEU A 96 5.24 -5.44 -7.28
N LYS A 97 6.16 -5.62 -6.32
CA LYS A 97 7.58 -5.35 -6.55
C LYS A 97 8.21 -6.37 -7.50
N GLN A 98 7.77 -7.63 -7.43
CA GLN A 98 8.27 -8.74 -8.27
C GLN A 98 7.53 -8.88 -9.60
N LEU A 99 6.36 -8.25 -9.77
CA LEU A 99 5.56 -8.37 -10.98
C LEU A 99 6.40 -8.07 -12.23
N PRO A 100 6.51 -8.99 -13.22
CA PRO A 100 7.27 -8.75 -14.46
C PRO A 100 6.49 -7.86 -15.45
N LYS A 101 5.83 -6.86 -14.92
CA LYS A 101 5.05 -5.80 -15.59
C LYS A 101 5.36 -4.49 -14.90
N VAL A 102 5.08 -3.36 -15.56
CA VAL A 102 5.25 -2.03 -14.95
C VAL A 102 4.03 -1.71 -14.09
N VAL A 103 4.26 -1.38 -12.82
CA VAL A 103 3.21 -1.04 -11.84
C VAL A 103 3.12 0.48 -11.68
N ILE A 104 1.92 1.00 -11.88
CA ILE A 104 1.60 2.43 -11.74
C ILE A 104 0.53 2.58 -10.66
N MET A 105 0.87 3.26 -9.57
CA MET A 105 -0.08 3.62 -8.50
C MET A 105 -0.60 5.03 -8.75
N VAL A 106 -1.91 5.18 -8.78
CA VAL A 106 -2.59 6.48 -8.99
C VAL A 106 -3.31 6.85 -7.70
N THR A 107 -2.85 7.88 -7.01
CA THR A 107 -3.39 8.25 -5.71
C THR A 107 -4.08 9.61 -5.71
N ASP A 108 -5.26 9.66 -5.09
CA ASP A 108 -6.01 10.88 -4.77
C ASP A 108 -6.56 10.76 -3.34
N GLY A 109 -6.44 11.82 -2.53
CA GLY A 109 -6.84 11.80 -1.12
C GLY A 109 -5.85 11.06 -0.20
N ALA A 110 -6.35 10.55 0.93
CA ALA A 110 -5.51 9.90 1.93
C ALA A 110 -5.02 8.52 1.49
N VAL A 111 -3.74 8.25 1.75
CA VAL A 111 -3.06 6.98 1.53
C VAL A 111 -2.38 6.59 2.84
N ALA A 112 -3.00 5.73 3.64
CA ALA A 112 -2.56 5.48 5.00
C ALA A 112 -2.18 4.02 5.27
N GLY A 113 -1.36 3.80 6.28
CA GLY A 113 -0.95 2.47 6.74
C GLY A 113 -0.36 1.62 5.62
N ALA A 114 -0.82 0.37 5.50
CA ALA A 114 -0.37 -0.57 4.47
C ALA A 114 -0.49 -0.01 3.05
N ALA A 115 -1.52 0.80 2.75
CA ALA A 115 -1.67 1.41 1.43
C ALA A 115 -0.53 2.39 1.09
N ALA A 116 -0.02 3.14 2.08
CA ALA A 116 1.14 4.01 1.88
C ALA A 116 2.40 3.21 1.54
N ASN A 117 2.57 2.05 2.14
CA ASN A 117 3.69 1.17 1.91
C ASN A 117 3.58 0.44 0.55
N MET A 118 2.37 -0.03 0.19
CA MET A 118 2.09 -0.58 -1.15
C MET A 118 2.35 0.46 -2.25
N ALA A 119 2.05 1.74 -2.03
CA ALA A 119 2.35 2.78 -2.99
C ALA A 119 3.86 2.89 -3.27
N VAL A 120 4.70 2.72 -2.24
CA VAL A 120 6.17 2.70 -2.38
C VAL A 120 6.66 1.40 -3.08
N ALA A 121 5.86 0.34 -3.07
CA ALA A 121 6.18 -0.89 -3.82
C ALA A 121 5.97 -0.73 -5.33
N ALA A 122 5.17 0.21 -5.80
CA ALA A 122 4.97 0.49 -7.22
C ALA A 122 6.24 1.02 -7.91
N ASP A 123 6.28 0.93 -9.25
CA ASP A 123 7.37 1.49 -10.06
C ASP A 123 7.19 2.99 -10.29
N PHE A 124 5.94 3.42 -10.43
CA PHE A 124 5.57 4.83 -10.60
C PHE A 124 4.39 5.18 -9.68
N VAL A 125 4.49 6.28 -8.96
CA VAL A 125 3.39 6.86 -8.19
C VAL A 125 3.01 8.19 -8.83
N ILE A 126 1.76 8.31 -9.27
CA ILE A 126 1.21 9.54 -9.85
C ILE A 126 0.09 10.01 -8.92
N SER A 127 0.23 11.21 -8.41
CA SER A 127 -0.61 11.70 -7.33
C SER A 127 -1.28 13.03 -7.64
N SER A 128 -2.46 13.23 -7.07
CA SER A 128 -3.06 14.57 -6.98
C SER A 128 -2.46 15.38 -5.84
N THR A 129 -2.62 16.71 -5.89
CA THR A 129 -2.25 17.63 -4.78
C THR A 129 -3.08 17.39 -3.50
N LYS A 130 -4.18 16.62 -3.56
CA LYS A 130 -4.95 16.19 -2.38
C LYS A 130 -4.33 15.00 -1.66
N THR A 131 -3.35 14.33 -2.27
CA THR A 131 -2.76 13.12 -1.69
C THR A 131 -1.97 13.44 -0.42
N LYS A 132 -2.15 12.59 0.59
CA LYS A 132 -1.40 12.63 1.85
C LYS A 132 -1.02 11.23 2.28
N PHE A 133 0.27 10.96 2.41
CA PHE A 133 0.77 9.68 2.90
C PHE A 133 0.86 9.69 4.42
N ILE A 134 0.40 8.63 5.09
CA ILE A 134 0.35 8.58 6.55
C ILE A 134 0.82 7.20 7.02
N GLN A 135 1.88 7.16 7.85
CA GLN A 135 2.29 5.92 8.54
C GLN A 135 1.45 5.77 9.81
N ALA A 136 0.19 5.32 9.64
CA ALA A 136 -0.85 5.38 10.67
C ALA A 136 -0.68 4.36 11.82
N PHE A 137 0.29 3.46 11.74
CA PHE A 137 0.45 2.30 12.63
C PHE A 137 0.65 2.66 14.10
N VAL A 138 1.54 3.62 14.38
CA VAL A 138 1.86 4.04 15.75
C VAL A 138 0.63 4.57 16.50
N GLY A 139 -0.33 5.15 15.77
CA GLY A 139 -1.59 5.65 16.33
C GLY A 139 -2.50 4.55 16.90
N VAL A 140 -2.30 3.31 16.47
CA VAL A 140 -3.01 2.12 17.00
C VAL A 140 -2.06 1.16 17.72
N GLY A 141 -0.85 1.57 18.07
CA GLY A 141 0.11 0.75 18.82
C GLY A 141 0.81 -0.33 18.00
N LEU A 142 0.82 -0.21 16.67
CA LEU A 142 1.52 -1.14 15.76
C LEU A 142 2.79 -0.52 15.15
N ALA A 143 3.64 -1.36 14.57
CA ALA A 143 4.72 -0.97 13.68
C ALA A 143 4.25 -1.04 12.21
N PRO A 144 4.93 -0.39 11.25
CA PRO A 144 4.61 -0.53 9.83
C PRO A 144 4.73 -1.98 9.33
N ASP A 145 3.72 -2.41 8.55
CA ASP A 145 3.67 -3.66 7.80
C ASP A 145 3.79 -3.42 6.28
N ALA A 146 3.43 -4.40 5.47
CA ALA A 146 3.50 -4.34 4.01
C ALA A 146 4.90 -4.00 3.45
N GLY A 147 5.97 -4.40 4.17
CA GLY A 147 7.34 -4.05 3.83
C GLY A 147 7.69 -2.58 4.08
N GLY A 148 6.93 -1.89 4.95
CA GLY A 148 6.91 -0.44 5.04
C GLY A 148 8.26 0.20 5.32
N ILE A 149 8.90 -0.15 6.44
CA ILE A 149 10.22 0.44 6.77
C ILE A 149 11.28 -0.01 5.76
N PHE A 150 11.21 -1.23 5.25
CA PHE A 150 12.14 -1.77 4.27
C PHE A 150 12.11 -0.98 2.96
N LEU A 151 10.92 -0.74 2.42
CA LEU A 151 10.71 0.02 1.19
C LEU A 151 10.97 1.51 1.41
N LEU A 152 10.38 2.09 2.45
CA LEU A 152 10.43 3.52 2.69
C LEU A 152 11.85 4.00 2.99
N SER A 153 12.62 3.26 3.81
CA SER A 153 14.00 3.63 4.15
C SER A 153 14.93 3.62 2.91
N ARG A 154 14.66 2.75 1.95
CA ARG A 154 15.41 2.71 0.68
C ARG A 154 15.00 3.80 -0.29
N THR A 155 13.77 4.29 -0.18
CA THR A 155 13.26 5.36 -1.04
C THR A 155 13.62 6.74 -0.53
N ILE A 156 13.44 7.01 0.80
CA ILE A 156 13.61 8.37 1.36
C ILE A 156 14.74 8.49 2.38
N GLY A 157 15.43 7.39 2.67
CA GLY A 157 16.48 7.30 3.68
C GLY A 157 15.94 6.94 5.06
N ALA A 158 16.75 6.20 5.84
CA ALA A 158 16.35 5.62 7.13
C ALA A 158 15.82 6.65 8.13
N ASN A 159 16.45 7.81 8.25
CA ASN A 159 16.03 8.83 9.21
C ASN A 159 14.62 9.37 8.92
N ARG A 160 14.32 9.71 7.65
CA ARG A 160 12.99 10.19 7.27
C ARG A 160 11.92 9.10 7.46
N ALA A 161 12.24 7.87 7.07
CA ALA A 161 11.34 6.73 7.24
C ALA A 161 11.01 6.52 8.73
N SER A 162 12.03 6.51 9.60
CA SER A 162 11.89 6.35 11.04
C SER A 162 11.06 7.49 11.67
N CYS A 163 11.36 8.75 11.31
CA CYS A 163 10.58 9.89 11.82
C CYS A 163 9.11 9.80 11.43
N LEU A 164 8.79 9.53 10.15
CA LEU A 164 7.40 9.40 9.70
C LEU A 164 6.67 8.25 10.40
N ALA A 165 7.34 7.10 10.57
CA ALA A 165 6.75 5.94 11.21
C ALA A 165 6.51 6.15 12.71
N MET A 166 7.45 6.79 13.42
CA MET A 166 7.35 7.03 14.86
C MET A 166 6.39 8.16 15.23
N THR A 167 6.27 9.18 14.38
CA THR A 167 5.36 10.31 14.64
C THR A 167 3.95 10.07 14.12
N GLY A 168 3.78 9.23 13.08
CA GLY A 168 2.51 9.08 12.37
C GLY A 168 2.06 10.35 11.65
N GLU A 169 2.95 11.34 11.51
CA GLU A 169 2.63 12.59 10.82
C GLU A 169 2.34 12.36 9.33
N GLY A 170 1.36 13.10 8.83
CA GLY A 170 1.02 13.03 7.42
C GLY A 170 2.03 13.77 6.54
N LEU A 171 2.60 13.06 5.58
CA LEU A 171 3.47 13.61 4.55
C LEU A 171 2.62 14.18 3.41
N SER A 172 2.74 15.48 3.12
CA SER A 172 2.03 16.11 2.01
C SER A 172 2.53 15.60 0.65
N ALA A 173 1.70 15.73 -0.38
CA ALA A 173 2.06 15.31 -1.73
C ALA A 173 3.31 16.03 -2.27
N GLU A 174 3.49 17.33 -1.96
CA GLU A 174 4.67 18.10 -2.34
C GLU A 174 5.95 17.55 -1.69
N LYS A 175 5.87 17.24 -0.40
CA LYS A 175 7.01 16.62 0.32
C LYS A 175 7.27 15.20 -0.16
N ALA A 176 6.25 14.43 -0.48
CA ALA A 176 6.39 13.09 -1.06
C ALA A 176 7.05 13.13 -2.45
N LEU A 177 6.76 14.15 -3.26
CA LEU A 177 7.47 14.42 -4.51
C LEU A 177 8.95 14.78 -4.25
N GLU A 178 9.20 15.71 -3.32
CA GLU A 178 10.57 16.12 -2.94
C GLU A 178 11.40 14.92 -2.44
N TYR A 179 10.78 13.99 -1.70
CA TYR A 179 11.44 12.81 -1.15
C TYR A 179 11.59 11.65 -2.15
N GLY A 180 10.97 11.75 -3.33
CA GLY A 180 11.09 10.74 -4.39
C GLY A 180 10.07 9.60 -4.30
N ILE A 181 9.04 9.71 -3.46
CA ILE A 181 7.91 8.75 -3.43
C ILE A 181 7.04 8.96 -4.68
N ILE A 182 6.70 10.21 -5.01
CA ILE A 182 5.85 10.57 -6.14
C ILE A 182 6.72 10.85 -7.37
N TYR A 183 6.36 10.24 -8.51
CA TYR A 183 6.96 10.54 -9.81
C TYR A 183 6.35 11.78 -10.47
N LYS A 184 5.01 11.93 -10.40
CA LYS A 184 4.27 13.08 -10.93
C LYS A 184 3.22 13.55 -9.94
N LEU A 185 3.21 14.86 -9.69
CA LEU A 185 2.22 15.53 -8.86
C LEU A 185 1.47 16.56 -9.72
N VAL A 186 0.14 16.50 -9.68
CA VAL A 186 -0.72 17.38 -10.47
C VAL A 186 -2.01 17.73 -9.72
N GLU A 187 -2.72 18.77 -10.16
CA GLU A 187 -4.06 19.04 -9.67
C GLU A 187 -5.01 17.87 -10.01
N PRO A 188 -6.01 17.59 -9.17
CA PRO A 188 -6.93 16.46 -9.34
C PRO A 188 -7.54 16.36 -10.74
N GLU A 189 -7.92 17.49 -11.31
CA GLU A 189 -8.57 17.57 -12.63
C GLU A 189 -7.63 17.19 -13.78
N LYS A 190 -6.31 17.14 -13.51
CA LYS A 190 -5.29 16.75 -14.47
C LYS A 190 -4.78 15.33 -14.27
N LEU A 191 -5.22 14.65 -13.19
CA LEU A 191 -4.66 13.36 -12.78
C LEU A 191 -4.80 12.31 -13.89
N GLU A 192 -6.02 12.06 -14.36
CA GLU A 192 -6.28 11.07 -15.42
C GLU A 192 -5.49 11.39 -16.71
N LYS A 193 -5.52 12.65 -17.16
CA LYS A 193 -4.75 13.06 -18.34
C LYS A 193 -3.25 12.80 -18.18
N THR A 194 -2.72 13.02 -16.99
CA THR A 194 -1.29 12.80 -16.69
C THR A 194 -0.95 11.31 -16.69
N VAL A 195 -1.83 10.48 -16.12
CA VAL A 195 -1.68 9.01 -16.15
C VAL A 195 -1.62 8.52 -17.59
N GLN A 196 -2.55 8.94 -18.45
CA GLN A 196 -2.56 8.58 -19.87
C GLN A 196 -1.31 9.05 -20.60
N GLN A 197 -0.78 10.23 -20.29
CA GLN A 197 0.48 10.71 -20.88
C GLN A 197 1.68 9.85 -20.46
N VAL A 198 1.74 9.45 -19.19
CA VAL A 198 2.81 8.58 -18.67
C VAL A 198 2.72 7.19 -19.32
N LEU A 199 1.53 6.58 -19.35
CA LEU A 199 1.30 5.30 -20.01
C LEU A 199 1.74 5.36 -21.49
N LYS A 200 1.27 6.36 -22.25
CA LYS A 200 1.65 6.55 -23.65
C LYS A 200 3.16 6.70 -23.85
N LYS A 201 3.86 7.31 -22.88
CA LYS A 201 5.33 7.41 -22.91
C LYS A 201 5.97 6.04 -22.68
N LEU A 202 5.51 5.30 -21.67
CA LEU A 202 6.03 3.99 -21.30
C LEU A 202 5.76 2.93 -22.39
N MET A 203 4.60 2.97 -23.04
CA MET A 203 4.24 2.06 -24.14
C MET A 203 5.15 2.16 -25.36
N ARG A 204 5.98 3.22 -25.46
CA ARG A 204 7.01 3.36 -26.53
C ARG A 204 8.31 2.64 -26.20
N GLY A 205 8.50 2.23 -24.95
CA GLY A 205 9.69 1.54 -24.50
C GLY A 205 9.55 0.02 -24.60
N SER A 206 10.65 -0.68 -24.43
CA SER A 206 10.68 -2.14 -24.43
C SER A 206 10.27 -2.69 -23.06
N ILE A 207 9.23 -3.51 -23.01
CA ILE A 207 8.82 -4.20 -21.76
C ILE A 207 9.96 -5.08 -21.23
N ASN A 208 10.71 -5.75 -22.09
CA ASN A 208 11.85 -6.57 -21.66
C ASN A 208 12.93 -5.73 -20.93
N SER A 209 13.16 -4.50 -21.39
CA SER A 209 14.08 -3.57 -20.72
C SER A 209 13.52 -3.15 -19.35
N TYR A 210 12.23 -2.89 -19.24
CA TYR A 210 11.60 -2.53 -17.96
C TYR A 210 11.68 -3.68 -16.95
N VAL A 211 11.39 -4.90 -17.37
CA VAL A 211 11.52 -6.10 -16.52
C VAL A 211 12.96 -6.27 -16.06
N ALA A 212 13.94 -6.14 -16.96
CA ALA A 212 15.36 -6.22 -16.61
C ALA A 212 15.77 -5.11 -15.61
N ILE A 213 15.27 -3.88 -15.78
CA ILE A 213 15.50 -2.80 -14.81
C ILE A 213 14.92 -3.15 -13.43
N LYS A 214 13.69 -3.66 -13.37
CA LYS A 214 13.09 -4.10 -12.11
C LYS A 214 13.95 -5.18 -11.42
N GLN A 215 14.43 -6.18 -12.17
CA GLN A 215 15.33 -7.21 -11.65
C GLN A 215 16.64 -6.63 -11.10
N LEU A 216 17.28 -5.71 -11.83
CA LEU A 216 18.51 -5.05 -11.36
C LEU A 216 18.27 -4.23 -10.09
N VAL A 217 17.16 -3.50 -10.00
CA VAL A 217 16.78 -2.74 -8.81
C VAL A 217 16.49 -3.70 -7.66
N TRP A 218 15.79 -4.80 -7.90
CA TRP A 218 15.53 -5.83 -6.88
C TRP A 218 16.83 -6.37 -6.29
N GLU A 219 17.73 -6.87 -7.14
CA GLU A 219 19.01 -7.42 -6.69
C GLU A 219 19.87 -6.40 -5.92
N SER A 220 19.83 -5.15 -6.33
CA SER A 220 20.64 -4.11 -5.70
C SER A 220 20.08 -3.60 -4.38
N GLN A 221 18.74 -3.66 -4.17
CA GLN A 221 18.10 -2.98 -3.05
C GLN A 221 17.19 -3.88 -2.20
N PHE A 222 16.59 -4.94 -2.76
CA PHE A 222 15.48 -5.63 -2.13
C PHE A 222 15.68 -7.14 -1.93
N LYS A 223 16.84 -7.72 -2.29
CA LYS A 223 17.09 -9.16 -2.21
C LYS A 223 16.92 -9.75 -0.79
N ASP A 224 17.07 -8.93 0.24
CA ASP A 224 16.92 -9.36 1.64
C ASP A 224 15.46 -9.27 2.14
N TRP A 225 14.48 -9.09 1.23
CA TRP A 225 13.06 -8.96 1.58
C TRP A 225 12.53 -10.08 2.46
N GLU A 226 12.82 -11.35 2.11
CA GLU A 226 12.31 -12.50 2.87
C GLU A 226 12.81 -12.53 4.32
N LEU A 227 14.06 -12.14 4.53
CA LEU A 227 14.63 -12.05 5.88
C LEU A 227 13.96 -10.94 6.68
N TYR A 228 13.79 -9.76 6.06
CA TYR A 228 13.12 -8.63 6.68
C TYR A 228 11.64 -8.92 6.96
N ARG A 229 10.92 -9.53 6.00
CA ARG A 229 9.51 -9.90 6.12
C ARG A 229 9.23 -10.74 7.38
N ARG A 230 10.05 -11.72 7.66
CA ARG A 230 9.90 -12.56 8.86
C ARG A 230 9.96 -11.73 10.13
N LEU A 231 10.97 -10.86 10.26
CA LEU A 231 11.10 -9.97 11.40
C LEU A 231 9.91 -9.00 11.52
N GLU A 232 9.45 -8.43 10.40
CA GLU A 232 8.32 -7.52 10.37
C GLU A 232 7.04 -8.21 10.87
N LEU A 233 6.74 -9.42 10.38
CA LEU A 233 5.56 -10.18 10.76
C LEU A 233 5.61 -10.64 12.23
N ASP A 234 6.78 -11.12 12.70
CA ASP A 234 6.97 -11.51 14.12
C ASP A 234 6.72 -10.30 15.04
N LEU A 235 7.21 -9.11 14.68
CA LEU A 235 7.00 -7.89 15.45
C LEU A 235 5.54 -7.42 15.40
N GLN A 236 4.90 -7.47 14.23
CA GLN A 236 3.48 -7.13 14.07
C GLN A 236 2.59 -8.04 14.92
N GLU A 237 2.80 -9.35 14.85
CA GLU A 237 2.08 -10.32 15.66
C GLU A 237 2.27 -10.02 17.16
N SER A 238 3.52 -9.85 17.61
CA SER A 238 3.82 -9.52 18.99
C SER A 238 3.11 -8.25 19.48
N LEU A 239 3.04 -7.21 18.64
CA LEU A 239 2.34 -5.96 18.97
C LEU A 239 0.82 -6.11 18.95
N ALA A 240 0.26 -6.91 18.04
CA ALA A 240 -1.18 -7.12 17.92
C ALA A 240 -1.79 -7.78 19.18
N PHE A 241 -1.00 -8.57 19.93
CA PHE A 241 -1.42 -9.14 21.21
C PHE A 241 -1.28 -8.18 22.43
N LYS A 242 -0.69 -6.99 22.26
CA LYS A 242 -0.51 -6.04 23.34
C LYS A 242 -1.79 -5.28 23.70
N GLU A 243 -1.90 -4.92 24.98
CA GLU A 243 -3.01 -4.07 25.44
C GLU A 243 -3.00 -2.68 24.77
N ASP A 244 -1.81 -2.16 24.41
CA ASP A 244 -1.69 -0.89 23.71
C ASP A 244 -2.35 -0.93 22.33
N PHE A 245 -2.25 -2.06 21.60
CA PHE A 245 -2.97 -2.22 20.33
C PHE A 245 -4.50 -2.21 20.54
N LYS A 246 -5.00 -2.99 21.52
CA LYS A 246 -6.43 -3.04 21.83
C LYS A 246 -6.96 -1.67 22.24
N GLU A 247 -6.18 -0.93 23.05
CA GLU A 247 -6.48 0.45 23.43
C GLU A 247 -6.48 1.38 22.22
N GLY A 248 -5.48 1.28 21.35
CA GLY A 248 -5.35 2.10 20.14
C GLY A 248 -6.57 1.96 19.22
N VAL A 249 -7.00 0.72 18.96
CA VAL A 249 -8.20 0.41 18.14
C VAL A 249 -9.48 0.95 18.81
N ARG A 250 -9.66 0.74 20.12
CA ARG A 250 -10.83 1.26 20.86
C ARG A 250 -10.86 2.78 20.85
N ALA A 251 -9.73 3.42 21.17
CA ALA A 251 -9.61 4.88 21.17
C ALA A 251 -9.94 5.50 19.81
N HIS A 252 -9.45 4.87 18.73
CA HIS A 252 -9.76 5.31 17.37
C HIS A 252 -11.27 5.22 17.07
N SER A 253 -11.90 4.09 17.39
CA SER A 253 -13.35 3.87 17.23
C SER A 253 -14.17 4.89 18.03
N GLU A 254 -13.74 5.22 19.23
CA GLU A 254 -14.37 6.18 20.14
C GLU A 254 -14.00 7.64 19.83
N ARG A 255 -13.16 7.88 18.82
CA ARG A 255 -12.66 9.21 18.43
C ARG A 255 -12.00 9.98 19.58
N ARG A 256 -11.27 9.28 20.43
CA ARG A 256 -10.47 9.85 21.52
C ARG A 256 -8.98 9.57 21.33
N ARG A 257 -8.14 10.22 22.11
CA ARG A 257 -6.70 9.89 22.12
C ARG A 257 -6.47 8.59 22.89
N PRO A 258 -5.60 7.68 22.41
CA PRO A 258 -5.22 6.49 23.15
C PRO A 258 -4.36 6.84 24.37
N VAL A 259 -4.40 5.96 25.37
CA VAL A 259 -3.56 6.04 26.57
C VAL A 259 -2.71 4.79 26.63
N PHE A 260 -1.59 4.82 25.94
CA PHE A 260 -0.64 3.70 25.88
C PHE A 260 0.12 3.53 27.19
N LYS A 261 0.39 2.28 27.59
CA LYS A 261 1.06 1.91 28.84
C LYS A 261 2.31 1.06 28.61
N GLY A 262 2.65 0.77 27.36
CA GLY A 262 3.79 -0.08 27.01
C GLY A 262 3.58 -1.57 27.34
N LYS A 263 2.34 -2.08 27.35
CA LYS A 263 1.99 -3.46 27.76
C LYS A 263 1.26 -4.21 26.66
#